data_8de88766e9762ff299145da6a46ab0fb
#
_entry.id   8de88766e9762ff299145da6a46ab0fb
#
_cell.length_a   1.000
_cell.length_b   1.000
_cell.length_c   1.000
_cell.angle_alpha   90.00
_cell.angle_beta   90.00
_cell.angle_gamma   90.00
#
_symmetry.space_group_name_H-M   'P 1'
#
loop_
_entity.id
_entity.type
_entity.pdbx_description
1 polymer ?
#
loop_
_entity_poly.entity_id
_entity_poly.type
_entity_poly.pdbx_seq_one_letter_code
_entity_poly.pdbx_strand_id
1 'polypeptide(L)'
;MMRKLLLTSLFILTVWTAVGQTSYCLSYDDFVQDRWVTVDTLSVVRRTNSAKIWSGGNDYRITASDKALDKVVAKQAFVVRQGDSLYVNCRHLQRQGVLFGKGYAKALRYDGDKLCMINIRCGRDEASSQAGVAFMFGAVGAAVKANSMLKNRVCYLIDSTSDGKRMEATLMDEDFMGDVLLMDKELLEKYKSVEKEKNRESAAIILPILLKKGLIKAF
;
A
#
# COMPACT_ATOMS: atom_id res chain seq x y z
N MET A 1 -20.77 40.46 -53.20
CA MET A 1 -20.76 39.02 -52.93
C MET A 1 -19.51 38.73 -52.07
N MET A 2 -19.72 38.66 -50.74
CA MET A 2 -18.62 38.33 -49.78
C MET A 2 -18.64 36.83 -49.50
N ARG A 3 -17.55 36.13 -49.89
CA ARG A 3 -17.32 34.73 -49.53
C ARG A 3 -16.89 34.65 -48.05
N LYS A 4 -17.74 34.15 -47.19
CA LYS A 4 -17.37 33.82 -45.82
C LYS A 4 -16.50 32.55 -45.84
N LEU A 5 -15.22 32.68 -45.53
CA LEU A 5 -14.31 31.58 -45.22
C LEU A 5 -14.64 31.11 -43.79
N LEU A 6 -15.26 29.97 -43.70
CA LEU A 6 -15.42 29.22 -42.46
C LEU A 6 -14.10 28.50 -42.16
N LEU A 7 -13.32 29.07 -41.24
CA LEU A 7 -12.20 28.40 -40.59
C LEU A 7 -12.76 27.42 -39.54
N THR A 8 -12.97 26.20 -39.97
CA THR A 8 -13.17 25.07 -39.05
C THR A 8 -11.83 24.74 -38.40
N SER A 9 -11.56 25.30 -37.24
CA SER A 9 -10.44 24.87 -36.42
C SER A 9 -10.76 23.48 -35.86
N LEU A 10 -10.14 22.48 -36.45
CA LEU A 10 -10.15 21.09 -35.95
C LEU A 10 -9.36 21.05 -34.65
N PHE A 11 -10.03 21.18 -33.53
CA PHE A 11 -9.47 20.89 -32.21
C PHE A 11 -9.27 19.36 -32.14
N ILE A 12 -8.06 18.92 -32.49
CA ILE A 12 -7.62 17.55 -32.19
C ILE A 12 -7.41 17.51 -30.69
N LEU A 13 -8.44 17.10 -29.95
CA LEU A 13 -8.31 16.63 -28.58
C LEU A 13 -7.43 15.39 -28.61
N THR A 14 -6.13 15.56 -28.48
CA THR A 14 -5.26 14.48 -28.08
C THR A 14 -5.62 14.11 -26.64
N VAL A 15 -6.49 13.13 -26.51
CA VAL A 15 -6.69 12.44 -25.23
C VAL A 15 -5.37 11.72 -24.95
N TRP A 16 -4.48 12.41 -24.26
CA TRP A 16 -3.38 11.78 -23.60
C TRP A 16 -4.00 10.88 -22.53
N THR A 17 -4.12 9.60 -22.85
CA THR A 17 -4.27 8.58 -21.81
C THR A 17 -3.00 8.74 -20.97
N ALA A 18 -3.13 9.39 -19.83
CA ALA A 18 -2.09 9.43 -18.83
C ALA A 18 -1.95 8.01 -18.29
N VAL A 19 -1.21 7.18 -19.01
CA VAL A 19 -0.61 5.97 -18.44
C VAL A 19 0.28 6.55 -17.34
N GLY A 20 -0.20 6.47 -16.10
CA GLY A 20 0.44 7.13 -14.98
C GLY A 20 1.91 6.74 -14.95
N GLN A 21 2.78 7.76 -15.04
CA GLN A 21 4.22 7.59 -15.02
C GLN A 21 4.61 6.66 -13.89
N THR A 22 5.36 5.62 -14.20
CA THR A 22 5.78 4.60 -13.24
C THR A 22 7.22 4.88 -12.83
N SER A 23 7.52 4.79 -11.55
CA SER A 23 8.86 4.99 -11.02
C SER A 23 9.10 4.13 -9.79
N TYR A 24 10.37 3.92 -9.43
CA TYR A 24 10.74 3.19 -8.24
C TYR A 24 11.91 3.83 -7.50
N CYS A 25 12.00 3.56 -6.20
CA CYS A 25 13.17 3.83 -5.36
C CYS A 25 13.80 2.50 -4.95
N LEU A 26 15.13 2.46 -4.82
CA LEU A 26 15.87 1.26 -4.39
C LEU A 26 15.94 1.13 -2.87
N SER A 27 15.88 2.24 -2.15
CA SER A 27 16.00 2.29 -0.68
C SER A 27 14.96 3.21 -0.05
N TYR A 28 14.83 3.14 1.27
CA TYR A 28 14.05 4.09 2.04
C TYR A 28 14.64 5.50 1.94
N ASP A 29 15.96 5.64 1.97
CA ASP A 29 16.62 6.94 1.83
C ASP A 29 16.36 7.57 0.45
N ASP A 30 16.29 6.78 -0.61
CA ASP A 30 15.88 7.26 -1.93
C ASP A 30 14.44 7.76 -1.92
N PHE A 31 13.55 7.06 -1.21
CA PHE A 31 12.15 7.48 -1.06
C PHE A 31 12.03 8.79 -0.27
N VAL A 32 12.74 8.93 0.86
CA VAL A 32 12.75 10.16 1.67
C VAL A 32 13.32 11.35 0.91
N GLN A 33 14.40 11.12 0.15
CA GLN A 33 15.07 12.16 -0.66
C GLN A 33 14.42 12.38 -2.03
N ASP A 34 13.28 11.74 -2.28
CA ASP A 34 12.52 11.81 -3.54
C ASP A 34 13.35 11.44 -4.80
N ARG A 35 14.32 10.52 -4.63
CA ARG A 35 15.19 10.02 -5.71
C ARG A 35 14.51 8.85 -6.45
N TRP A 36 13.71 9.17 -7.44
CA TRP A 36 12.95 8.21 -8.22
C TRP A 36 13.63 7.87 -9.54
N VAL A 37 13.68 6.58 -9.88
CA VAL A 37 14.04 6.11 -11.22
C VAL A 37 12.75 5.92 -12.02
N THR A 38 12.58 6.73 -13.04
CA THR A 38 11.40 6.66 -13.93
C THR A 38 11.57 5.57 -14.97
N VAL A 39 10.49 4.82 -15.23
CA VAL A 39 10.43 3.74 -16.21
C VAL A 39 9.07 3.70 -16.89
N ASP A 40 9.05 3.32 -18.17
CA ASP A 40 7.84 3.41 -19.00
C ASP A 40 6.92 2.18 -18.90
N THR A 41 7.39 1.06 -18.34
CA THR A 41 6.73 -0.24 -18.53
C THR A 41 6.72 -1.13 -17.29
N LEU A 42 6.13 -0.66 -16.18
CA LEU A 42 5.79 -1.57 -15.07
C LEU A 42 4.30 -1.93 -15.13
N SER A 43 4.03 -3.21 -14.93
CA SER A 43 2.67 -3.72 -14.76
C SER A 43 2.43 -4.02 -13.29
N VAL A 44 1.49 -3.31 -12.68
CA VAL A 44 1.02 -3.56 -11.32
C VAL A 44 -0.23 -4.41 -11.38
N VAL A 45 -0.12 -5.66 -10.94
CA VAL A 45 -1.23 -6.63 -10.96
C VAL A 45 -1.61 -6.99 -9.54
N ARG A 46 -2.89 -6.82 -9.22
CA ARG A 46 -3.45 -7.31 -7.97
C ARG A 46 -3.62 -8.81 -8.03
N ARG A 47 -3.13 -9.51 -7.02
CA ARG A 47 -3.18 -10.97 -6.95
C ARG A 47 -4.52 -11.43 -6.37
N THR A 48 -5.06 -12.50 -6.94
CA THR A 48 -6.23 -13.18 -6.37
C THR A 48 -5.87 -13.92 -5.09
N ASN A 49 -6.87 -14.20 -4.25
CA ASN A 49 -6.65 -14.99 -3.03
C ASN A 49 -6.09 -16.39 -3.36
N SER A 50 -6.59 -17.03 -4.41
CA SER A 50 -6.06 -18.32 -4.86
C SER A 50 -4.57 -18.23 -5.22
N ALA A 51 -4.16 -17.20 -5.98
CA ALA A 51 -2.75 -17.02 -6.34
C ALA A 51 -1.86 -16.80 -5.10
N LYS A 52 -2.38 -16.14 -4.05
CA LYS A 52 -1.67 -15.95 -2.79
C LYS A 52 -1.52 -17.26 -2.01
N ILE A 53 -2.56 -18.07 -1.95
CA ILE A 53 -2.57 -19.37 -1.26
C ILE A 53 -1.54 -20.31 -1.92
N TRP A 54 -1.58 -20.44 -3.26
CA TRP A 54 -0.72 -21.41 -3.96
C TRP A 54 0.74 -20.98 -4.09
N SER A 55 1.02 -19.70 -4.28
CA SER A 55 2.40 -19.22 -4.53
C SER A 55 2.95 -18.30 -3.44
N GLY A 56 2.20 -18.13 -2.35
CA GLY A 56 2.55 -17.20 -1.27
C GLY A 56 2.62 -15.74 -1.71
N GLY A 57 2.98 -14.85 -0.80
CA GLY A 57 3.25 -13.44 -1.08
C GLY A 57 2.05 -12.50 -0.89
N ASN A 58 2.30 -11.23 -1.14
CA ASN A 58 1.41 -10.12 -0.80
C ASN A 58 0.42 -9.77 -1.90
N ASP A 59 -0.36 -8.71 -1.70
CA ASP A 59 -1.55 -8.38 -2.50
C ASP A 59 -1.23 -7.99 -3.95
N TYR A 60 -0.01 -7.50 -4.22
CA TYR A 60 0.37 -7.04 -5.55
C TYR A 60 1.63 -7.74 -6.06
N ARG A 61 1.65 -7.97 -7.36
CA ARG A 61 2.83 -8.35 -8.13
C ARG A 61 3.13 -7.20 -9.09
N ILE A 62 4.38 -6.79 -9.12
CA ILE A 62 4.87 -5.78 -10.06
C ILE A 62 5.90 -6.46 -10.94
N THR A 63 5.74 -6.30 -12.25
CA THR A 63 6.58 -6.92 -13.28
C THR A 63 6.97 -5.89 -14.33
N ALA A 64 8.07 -6.13 -15.00
CA ALA A 64 8.49 -5.40 -16.19
C ALA A 64 8.60 -6.33 -17.40
N SER A 65 8.47 -5.78 -18.61
CA SER A 65 8.70 -6.52 -19.86
C SER A 65 10.18 -6.84 -20.06
N ASP A 66 11.07 -5.95 -19.66
CA ASP A 66 12.52 -6.20 -19.66
C ASP A 66 12.92 -7.09 -18.47
N LYS A 67 13.67 -8.16 -18.75
CA LYS A 67 14.08 -9.16 -17.73
C LYS A 67 15.02 -8.59 -16.65
N ALA A 68 15.89 -7.63 -16.99
CA ALA A 68 16.81 -7.03 -16.04
C ALA A 68 16.02 -6.12 -15.09
N LEU A 69 15.15 -5.28 -15.62
CA LEU A 69 14.26 -4.42 -14.84
C LEU A 69 13.28 -5.25 -13.98
N ASP A 70 12.71 -6.35 -14.52
CA ASP A 70 11.84 -7.25 -13.75
C ASP A 70 12.57 -7.81 -12.51
N LYS A 71 13.83 -8.20 -12.66
CA LYS A 71 14.67 -8.67 -11.54
C LYS A 71 14.92 -7.56 -10.51
N VAL A 72 15.19 -6.33 -10.96
CA VAL A 72 15.36 -5.16 -10.07
C VAL A 72 14.09 -4.92 -9.30
N VAL A 73 12.96 -4.79 -9.97
CA VAL A 73 11.67 -4.55 -9.34
C VAL A 73 11.29 -5.68 -8.39
N ALA A 74 11.42 -6.94 -8.79
CA ALA A 74 11.06 -8.08 -7.95
C ALA A 74 11.90 -8.21 -6.67
N LYS A 75 13.17 -7.77 -6.67
CA LYS A 75 14.13 -8.10 -5.62
C LYS A 75 14.77 -6.89 -4.93
N GLN A 76 14.98 -5.78 -5.63
CA GLN A 76 15.80 -4.66 -5.17
C GLN A 76 14.98 -3.40 -4.90
N ALA A 77 13.99 -3.10 -5.74
CA ALA A 77 13.16 -1.92 -5.54
C ALA A 77 12.46 -1.98 -4.18
N PHE A 78 12.56 -0.89 -3.42
CA PHE A 78 11.93 -0.73 -2.12
C PHE A 78 10.47 -0.27 -2.27
N VAL A 79 10.25 0.82 -3.04
CA VAL A 79 8.92 1.36 -3.32
C VAL A 79 8.75 1.54 -4.82
N VAL A 80 7.56 1.25 -5.33
CA VAL A 80 7.12 1.57 -6.70
C VAL A 80 5.97 2.56 -6.62
N ARG A 81 6.00 3.57 -7.48
CA ARG A 81 4.93 4.53 -7.69
C ARG A 81 4.33 4.33 -9.08
N GLN A 82 2.99 4.30 -9.16
CA GLN A 82 2.24 4.32 -10.40
C GLN A 82 1.12 5.36 -10.28
N GLY A 83 1.24 6.47 -10.98
CA GLY A 83 0.40 7.64 -10.73
C GLY A 83 0.53 8.08 -9.27
N ASP A 84 -0.60 8.21 -8.58
CA ASP A 84 -0.66 8.58 -7.16
C ASP A 84 -0.56 7.38 -6.20
N SER A 85 -0.50 6.17 -6.73
CA SER A 85 -0.45 4.97 -5.90
C SER A 85 0.98 4.54 -5.59
N LEU A 86 1.24 4.25 -4.31
CA LEU A 86 2.51 3.71 -3.82
C LEU A 86 2.37 2.23 -3.46
N TYR A 87 3.40 1.47 -3.74
CA TYR A 87 3.50 0.04 -3.45
C TYR A 87 4.86 -0.26 -2.83
N VAL A 88 4.88 -0.73 -1.58
CA VAL A 88 6.11 -1.10 -0.87
C VAL A 88 6.41 -2.58 -1.06
N ASN A 89 7.67 -2.90 -1.31
CA ASN A 89 8.12 -4.28 -1.48
C ASN A 89 8.29 -4.97 -0.12
N CYS A 90 7.39 -5.88 0.18
CA CYS A 90 7.32 -6.60 1.44
C CYS A 90 8.53 -7.48 1.73
N ARG A 91 9.35 -7.80 0.71
CA ARG A 91 10.60 -8.55 0.87
C ARG A 91 11.61 -7.85 1.78
N HIS A 92 11.58 -6.52 1.83
CA HIS A 92 12.47 -5.68 2.63
C HIS A 92 11.97 -5.45 4.05
N LEU A 93 10.80 -5.99 4.41
CA LEU A 93 10.11 -5.69 5.64
C LEU A 93 9.94 -6.92 6.53
N GLN A 94 10.01 -6.67 7.84
CA GLN A 94 9.70 -7.64 8.88
C GLN A 94 8.94 -6.97 10.03
N ARG A 95 8.30 -7.79 10.87
CA ARG A 95 7.74 -7.39 12.15
C ARG A 95 8.05 -8.46 13.19
N GLN A 96 8.69 -8.08 14.29
CA GLN A 96 9.08 -9.00 15.37
C GLN A 96 9.89 -10.22 14.83
N GLY A 97 10.75 -10.00 13.82
CA GLY A 97 11.52 -11.04 13.15
C GLY A 97 10.74 -11.91 12.16
N VAL A 98 9.44 -11.69 11.98
CA VAL A 98 8.61 -12.38 10.98
C VAL A 98 8.58 -11.58 9.68
N LEU A 99 8.89 -12.24 8.57
CA LEU A 99 8.98 -11.61 7.25
C LEU A 99 7.59 -11.45 6.62
N PHE A 100 7.32 -10.29 6.01
CA PHE A 100 6.13 -10.09 5.19
C PHE A 100 6.13 -10.89 3.88
N GLY A 101 7.29 -11.39 3.46
CA GLY A 101 7.42 -12.27 2.30
C GLY A 101 7.54 -11.52 0.96
N LYS A 102 7.25 -12.24 -0.14
CA LYS A 102 7.44 -11.72 -1.51
C LYS A 102 6.25 -10.87 -1.95
N GLY A 103 6.49 -9.96 -2.93
CA GLY A 103 5.45 -9.12 -3.53
C GLY A 103 5.32 -7.78 -2.84
N TYR A 104 4.27 -7.06 -3.19
CA TYR A 104 4.07 -5.68 -2.81
C TYR A 104 2.76 -5.49 -2.03
N ALA A 105 2.76 -4.54 -1.12
CA ALA A 105 1.56 -4.06 -0.45
C ALA A 105 1.29 -2.59 -0.83
N LYS A 106 0.02 -2.18 -0.87
CA LYS A 106 -0.33 -0.77 -1.05
C LYS A 106 0.19 0.03 0.13
N ALA A 107 0.73 1.21 -0.15
CA ALA A 107 1.20 2.14 0.87
C ALA A 107 0.70 3.54 0.58
N LEU A 108 0.73 4.38 1.60
CA LEU A 108 0.43 5.80 1.55
C LEU A 108 1.61 6.55 2.16
N ARG A 109 1.89 7.75 1.68
CA ARG A 109 2.84 8.63 2.34
C ARG A 109 2.24 9.10 3.66
N TYR A 110 2.96 8.94 4.75
CA TYR A 110 2.57 9.30 6.11
C TYR A 110 3.50 10.39 6.63
N ASP A 111 2.94 11.48 7.11
CA ASP A 111 3.66 12.60 7.73
C ASP A 111 4.92 13.04 6.94
N GLY A 112 4.78 13.13 5.61
CA GLY A 112 5.80 13.60 4.70
C GLY A 112 6.79 12.53 4.23
N ASP A 113 7.59 11.97 5.10
CA ASP A 113 8.74 11.10 4.77
C ASP A 113 8.55 9.62 5.13
N LYS A 114 7.48 9.27 5.86
CA LYS A 114 7.19 7.90 6.28
C LYS A 114 6.19 7.22 5.35
N LEU A 115 6.05 5.90 5.51
CA LEU A 115 5.06 5.12 4.77
C LEU A 115 4.07 4.44 5.73
N CYS A 116 2.78 4.57 5.41
CA CYS A 116 1.73 3.75 5.98
C CYS A 116 1.42 2.60 5.03
N MET A 117 1.89 1.40 5.35
CA MET A 117 1.65 0.18 4.58
C MET A 117 0.34 -0.49 5.02
N ILE A 118 -0.47 -0.91 4.07
CA ILE A 118 -1.73 -1.63 4.30
C ILE A 118 -1.51 -3.10 3.97
N ASN A 119 -1.59 -3.98 4.99
CA ASN A 119 -1.36 -5.42 4.79
C ASN A 119 -2.19 -6.28 5.74
N ILE A 120 -2.10 -7.60 5.59
CA ILE A 120 -2.60 -8.53 6.60
C ILE A 120 -1.80 -8.36 7.88
N ARG A 121 -2.39 -8.71 9.02
CA ARG A 121 -1.67 -8.74 10.29
C ARG A 121 -0.54 -9.77 10.20
N CYS A 122 0.66 -9.40 10.65
CA CYS A 122 1.86 -10.21 10.67
C CYS A 122 2.50 -10.12 12.05
N GLY A 123 2.93 -11.25 12.62
CA GLY A 123 3.56 -11.32 13.93
C GLY A 123 3.80 -12.76 14.35
N ARG A 124 4.52 -12.99 15.46
CA ARG A 124 4.84 -14.33 15.95
C ARG A 124 3.59 -15.13 16.34
N ASP A 125 2.65 -14.47 17.00
CA ASP A 125 1.42 -15.10 17.48
C ASP A 125 0.46 -15.46 16.34
N GLU A 126 0.63 -14.86 15.19
CA GLU A 126 -0.22 -15.04 14.00
C GLU A 126 0.39 -15.97 12.97
N ALA A 127 1.71 -16.14 12.96
CA ALA A 127 2.38 -17.10 12.09
C ALA A 127 1.89 -18.55 12.38
N SER A 128 1.53 -18.85 13.63
CA SER A 128 0.94 -20.12 14.03
C SER A 128 -0.54 -20.26 13.66
N SER A 129 -1.28 -19.14 13.63
CA SER A 129 -2.73 -19.13 13.31
C SER A 129 -3.01 -19.06 11.81
N GLN A 130 -2.11 -18.47 11.01
CA GLN A 130 -2.28 -18.37 9.55
C GLN A 130 -2.19 -19.73 8.84
N ALA A 131 -1.46 -20.70 9.39
CA ALA A 131 -1.47 -22.07 8.87
C ALA A 131 -2.87 -22.73 8.97
N GLY A 132 -3.66 -22.34 9.97
CA GLY A 132 -5.05 -22.82 10.16
C GLY A 132 -6.09 -22.04 9.34
N VAL A 133 -5.89 -20.72 9.17
CA VAL A 133 -6.87 -19.83 8.50
C VAL A 133 -6.83 -19.99 6.97
N ALA A 134 -5.69 -20.33 6.39
CA ALA A 134 -5.60 -20.60 4.94
C ALA A 134 -6.49 -21.77 4.51
N PHE A 135 -6.82 -22.69 5.42
CA PHE A 135 -7.66 -23.84 5.14
C PHE A 135 -9.18 -23.57 5.27
N MET A 136 -9.59 -22.52 6.01
CA MET A 136 -11.01 -22.26 6.32
C MET A 136 -11.73 -21.30 5.35
N PHE A 137 -11.02 -20.59 4.47
CA PHE A 137 -11.64 -19.70 3.48
C PHE A 137 -11.56 -20.25 2.06
N GLY A 138 -11.97 -21.53 1.90
CA GLY A 138 -12.32 -22.09 0.61
C GLY A 138 -13.47 -21.31 -0.02
N ALA A 139 -13.21 -20.81 -1.20
CA ALA A 139 -14.15 -20.53 -2.31
C ALA A 139 -15.58 -20.08 -1.97
N VAL A 140 -15.78 -19.01 -1.24
CA VAL A 140 -17.09 -18.32 -1.22
C VAL A 140 -16.91 -16.81 -1.36
N GLY A 141 -17.40 -16.26 -2.49
CA GLY A 141 -17.76 -14.86 -2.61
C GLY A 141 -16.81 -13.93 -3.35
N ALA A 142 -16.76 -14.05 -4.67
CA ALA A 142 -16.08 -13.07 -5.57
C ALA A 142 -16.80 -11.72 -5.71
N ALA A 143 -17.65 -11.32 -4.79
CA ALA A 143 -18.48 -10.11 -4.94
C ALA A 143 -18.60 -9.26 -3.67
N VAL A 144 -17.54 -9.15 -2.86
CA VAL A 144 -17.60 -8.28 -1.69
C VAL A 144 -16.71 -7.06 -1.93
N LYS A 145 -17.38 -5.90 -2.01
CA LYS A 145 -16.89 -4.53 -2.26
C LYS A 145 -15.59 -4.18 -1.52
N ALA A 146 -14.85 -3.21 -2.05
CA ALA A 146 -13.57 -2.68 -1.53
C ALA A 146 -13.51 -2.47 0.01
N ASN A 147 -14.63 -2.12 0.64
CA ASN A 147 -14.75 -1.95 2.09
C ASN A 147 -14.51 -3.24 2.92
N SER A 148 -14.82 -4.42 2.40
CA SER A 148 -14.58 -5.67 3.15
C SER A 148 -13.11 -6.05 3.19
N MET A 149 -12.32 -5.56 2.24
CA MET A 149 -10.88 -5.82 2.22
C MET A 149 -10.12 -5.06 3.29
N LEU A 150 -10.49 -3.80 3.52
CA LEU A 150 -9.87 -2.98 4.56
C LEU A 150 -10.20 -3.47 5.98
N LYS A 151 -11.35 -4.11 6.18
CA LYS A 151 -11.74 -4.69 7.48
C LYS A 151 -10.79 -5.80 7.95
N ASN A 152 -10.19 -6.53 7.01
CA ASN A 152 -9.25 -7.62 7.31
C ASN A 152 -7.79 -7.21 7.07
N ARG A 153 -7.51 -5.91 6.98
CA ARG A 153 -6.18 -5.33 6.84
C ARG A 153 -5.91 -4.41 8.02
N VAL A 154 -4.64 -4.31 8.35
CA VAL A 154 -4.12 -3.39 9.36
C VAL A 154 -3.13 -2.43 8.71
N CYS A 155 -2.81 -1.36 9.41
CA CYS A 155 -1.84 -0.38 8.98
C CYS A 155 -0.51 -0.59 9.70
N TYR A 156 0.60 -0.43 8.98
CA TYR A 156 1.95 -0.47 9.52
C TYR A 156 2.67 0.81 9.18
N LEU A 157 3.33 1.39 10.16
CA LEU A 157 4.28 2.49 9.95
C LEU A 157 5.64 1.92 9.54
N ILE A 158 6.24 2.55 8.53
CA ILE A 158 7.62 2.35 8.10
C ILE A 158 8.26 3.73 8.15
N ASP A 159 9.16 3.97 9.11
CA ASP A 159 9.64 5.31 9.47
C ASP A 159 11.15 5.44 9.58
N SER A 160 11.89 4.35 9.48
CA SER A 160 13.34 4.40 9.61
C SER A 160 14.02 3.29 8.81
N THR A 161 15.29 3.52 8.50
CA THR A 161 16.22 2.47 8.12
C THR A 161 16.65 1.72 9.38
N SER A 162 16.41 0.41 9.44
CA SER A 162 17.07 -0.40 10.48
C SER A 162 18.51 -0.68 10.05
N ASP A 163 19.42 -0.78 11.02
CA ASP A 163 20.82 -1.18 10.78
C ASP A 163 20.96 -2.61 10.24
N GLY A 164 19.84 -3.27 10.02
CA GLY A 164 19.73 -4.64 9.51
C GLY A 164 19.42 -4.70 8.01
N LYS A 165 19.46 -5.93 7.49
CA LYS A 165 19.12 -6.22 6.09
C LYS A 165 17.64 -5.96 5.75
N ARG A 166 16.78 -5.75 6.75
CA ARG A 166 15.33 -5.51 6.60
C ARG A 166 14.85 -4.46 7.58
N MET A 167 13.89 -3.70 7.14
CA MET A 167 13.26 -2.67 7.98
C MET A 167 12.17 -3.28 8.86
N GLU A 168 12.08 -2.81 10.09
CA GLU A 168 10.97 -3.14 10.99
C GLU A 168 9.74 -2.31 10.61
N ALA A 169 8.58 -2.97 10.56
CA ALA A 169 7.30 -2.31 10.33
C ALA A 169 6.49 -2.33 11.63
N THR A 170 6.21 -1.14 12.16
CA THR A 170 5.46 -0.95 13.41
C THR A 170 3.96 -1.04 13.15
N LEU A 171 3.25 -1.92 13.85
CA LEU A 171 1.79 -2.00 13.76
C LEU A 171 1.19 -0.71 14.34
N MET A 172 0.26 -0.11 13.62
CA MET A 172 -0.57 0.98 14.14
C MET A 172 -1.71 0.38 14.99
N ASP A 173 -1.36 -0.10 16.17
CA ASP A 173 -2.27 -0.68 17.15
C ASP A 173 -2.96 0.38 18.02
N GLU A 174 -3.58 -0.06 19.11
CA GLU A 174 -4.31 0.84 20.01
C GLU A 174 -3.39 1.82 20.73
N ASP A 175 -2.19 1.39 21.13
CA ASP A 175 -1.21 2.24 21.79
C ASP A 175 -0.71 3.32 20.82
N PHE A 176 -0.32 2.93 19.62
CA PHE A 176 0.06 3.87 18.56
C PHE A 176 -1.04 4.89 18.27
N MET A 177 -2.28 4.43 18.12
CA MET A 177 -3.42 5.32 17.85
C MET A 177 -3.77 6.19 19.05
N GLY A 178 -3.53 5.71 20.27
CA GLY A 178 -3.64 6.51 21.49
C GLY A 178 -2.74 7.74 21.45
N ASP A 179 -1.48 7.56 21.06
CA ASP A 179 -0.51 8.67 20.94
C ASP A 179 -0.91 9.63 19.82
N VAL A 180 -1.32 9.12 18.64
CA VAL A 180 -1.80 9.95 17.52
C VAL A 180 -3.01 10.80 17.89
N LEU A 181 -3.88 10.28 18.75
CA LEU A 181 -5.15 10.91 19.14
C LEU A 181 -5.12 11.63 20.48
N LEU A 182 -3.98 11.64 21.18
CA LEU A 182 -3.84 12.18 22.54
C LEU A 182 -4.42 13.60 22.68
N MET A 183 -4.23 14.46 21.69
CA MET A 183 -4.68 15.85 21.68
C MET A 183 -6.07 16.04 21.08
N ASP A 184 -6.76 14.96 20.65
CA ASP A 184 -8.07 15.01 19.98
C ASP A 184 -9.07 14.08 20.69
N LYS A 185 -9.61 14.57 21.80
CA LYS A 185 -10.50 13.79 22.68
C LYS A 185 -11.72 13.24 21.93
N GLU A 186 -12.32 14.02 21.02
CA GLU A 186 -13.49 13.57 20.27
C GLU A 186 -13.17 12.37 19.37
N LEU A 187 -12.07 12.46 18.62
CA LEU A 187 -11.63 11.35 17.77
C LEU A 187 -11.18 10.14 18.59
N LEU A 188 -10.55 10.36 19.75
CA LEU A 188 -10.13 9.29 20.66
C LEU A 188 -11.34 8.53 21.22
N GLU A 189 -12.38 9.24 21.68
CA GLU A 189 -13.61 8.61 22.15
C GLU A 189 -14.32 7.85 21.03
N LYS A 190 -14.41 8.44 19.84
CA LYS A 190 -14.98 7.77 18.68
C LYS A 190 -14.18 6.51 18.29
N TYR A 191 -12.87 6.56 18.35
CA TYR A 191 -12.02 5.39 18.12
C TYR A 191 -12.27 4.31 19.16
N LYS A 192 -12.29 4.67 20.46
CA LYS A 192 -12.53 3.74 21.57
C LYS A 192 -13.96 3.17 21.59
N SER A 193 -14.95 3.87 21.01
CA SER A 193 -16.33 3.38 20.93
C SER A 193 -16.51 2.16 20.02
N VAL A 194 -15.49 1.82 19.20
CA VAL A 194 -15.48 0.57 18.43
C VAL A 194 -15.24 -0.59 19.39
N GLU A 195 -16.27 -1.42 19.63
CA GLU A 195 -16.34 -2.40 20.72
C GLU A 195 -15.15 -3.38 20.80
N LYS A 196 -14.64 -3.84 19.64
CA LYS A 196 -13.59 -4.86 19.60
C LYS A 196 -12.27 -4.25 19.19
N GLU A 197 -11.24 -4.44 20.02
CA GLU A 197 -9.85 -4.02 19.76
C GLU A 197 -9.40 -4.41 18.34
N LYS A 198 -9.56 -5.66 17.95
CA LYS A 198 -9.21 -6.14 16.60
C LYS A 198 -9.90 -5.34 15.48
N ASN A 199 -11.09 -4.80 15.72
CA ASN A 199 -11.79 -3.97 14.75
C ASN A 199 -11.21 -2.55 14.74
N ARG A 200 -10.79 -2.02 15.90
CA ARG A 200 -10.15 -0.70 16.00
C ARG A 200 -8.87 -0.62 15.19
N GLU A 201 -8.06 -1.67 15.18
CA GLU A 201 -6.81 -1.77 14.44
C GLU A 201 -6.99 -1.98 12.92
N SER A 202 -8.24 -2.16 12.45
CA SER A 202 -8.47 -2.35 11.03
C SER A 202 -8.16 -1.10 10.21
N ALA A 203 -7.58 -1.28 9.03
CA ALA A 203 -7.32 -0.18 8.11
C ALA A 203 -8.60 0.61 7.75
N ALA A 204 -9.78 -0.02 7.84
CA ALA A 204 -11.06 0.64 7.63
C ALA A 204 -11.39 1.71 8.69
N ILE A 205 -10.84 1.59 9.89
CA ILE A 205 -10.99 2.55 11.00
C ILE A 205 -9.82 3.53 11.02
N ILE A 206 -8.59 3.03 10.87
CA ILE A 206 -7.37 3.85 11.01
C ILE A 206 -7.25 4.87 9.88
N LEU A 207 -7.41 4.46 8.61
CA LEU A 207 -7.16 5.35 7.47
C LEU A 207 -8.04 6.62 7.47
N PRO A 208 -9.36 6.56 7.72
CA PRO A 208 -10.18 7.77 7.84
C PRO A 208 -9.73 8.73 8.94
N ILE A 209 -9.22 8.18 10.06
CA ILE A 209 -8.69 8.98 11.17
C ILE A 209 -7.39 9.68 10.74
N LEU A 210 -6.44 8.95 10.16
CA LEU A 210 -5.19 9.51 9.67
C LEU A 210 -5.42 10.58 8.59
N LEU A 211 -6.41 10.37 7.71
CA LEU A 211 -6.83 11.35 6.71
C LEU A 211 -7.39 12.61 7.36
N LYS A 212 -8.30 12.48 8.34
CA LYS A 212 -8.87 13.61 9.08
C LYS A 212 -7.81 14.41 9.84
N LYS A 213 -6.76 13.73 10.34
CA LYS A 213 -5.60 14.35 11.00
C LYS A 213 -4.60 14.98 10.02
N GLY A 214 -4.77 14.82 8.71
CA GLY A 214 -3.83 15.29 7.69
C GLY A 214 -2.51 14.53 7.64
N LEU A 215 -2.42 13.38 8.33
CA LEU A 215 -1.21 12.55 8.37
C LEU A 215 -1.02 11.71 7.11
N ILE A 216 -2.09 11.47 6.35
CA ILE A 216 -2.06 10.88 5.01
C ILE A 216 -2.88 11.75 4.05
N LYS A 217 -2.58 11.68 2.75
CA LYS A 217 -3.42 12.29 1.70
C LYS A 217 -4.48 11.29 1.23
N ALA A 218 -5.58 11.81 0.66
CA ALA A 218 -6.61 10.98 0.01
C ALA A 218 -5.96 10.10 -1.09
N PHE A 219 -6.52 8.90 -1.31
CA PHE A 219 -6.00 7.87 -2.22
C PHE A 219 -7.10 7.35 -3.15
#